data_d520798a3389566ff99d87db4efa7f48
#
_entry.id   d520798a3389566ff99d87db4efa7f48
#
_cell.length_a   1.000
_cell.length_b   1.000
_cell.length_c   1.000
_cell.angle_alpha   90.00
_cell.angle_beta   90.00
_cell.angle_gamma   90.00
#
_symmetry.space_group_name_H-M   'P 1'
#
loop_
_entity.id
_entity.type
_entity.pdbx_description
1 polymer ?
#
loop_
_entity_poly.entity_id
_entity_poly.type
_entity_poly.pdbx_seq_one_letter_code
_entity_poly.pdbx_strand_id
1 'polypeptide(L)'
;MRPARALIDLEALRHNYRIAREVTGAKALAVIKADAYGHGAVRCAQALEAEADGFAVACIEEALELRAAGIRAPVLLLEGIFEADELALIVEHDFWTVVHSLWQLEAIEQAALSKPITVWLKLDSGMHRVGLHP
;
A
#
# COMPACT_ATOMS: atom_id res chain seq x y z
N MET A 1 30.31 16.77 -5.09
CA MET A 1 28.83 16.62 -5.04
C MET A 1 28.33 16.49 -6.49
N ARG A 2 27.49 15.51 -6.81
CA ARG A 2 26.93 15.38 -8.17
C ARG A 2 25.97 16.54 -8.44
N PRO A 3 26.01 17.20 -9.60
CA PRO A 3 25.13 18.32 -9.93
C PRO A 3 23.71 17.89 -10.34
N ALA A 4 23.40 16.58 -10.27
CA ALA A 4 22.08 16.06 -10.62
C ALA A 4 21.01 16.47 -9.60
N ARG A 5 19.85 16.89 -10.09
CA ARG A 5 18.66 17.23 -9.29
C ARG A 5 17.44 16.50 -9.84
N ALA A 6 16.61 15.98 -8.95
CA ALA A 6 15.26 15.54 -9.28
C ALA A 6 14.27 16.63 -8.84
N LEU A 7 13.47 17.12 -9.77
CA LEU A 7 12.40 18.08 -9.51
C LEU A 7 11.08 17.32 -9.56
N ILE A 8 10.41 17.21 -8.41
CA ILE A 8 9.14 16.49 -8.29
C ILE A 8 8.00 17.51 -8.38
N ASP A 9 7.19 17.38 -9.43
CA ASP A 9 5.99 18.19 -9.64
C ASP A 9 4.77 17.46 -9.05
N LEU A 10 4.33 17.91 -7.87
CA LEU A 10 3.20 17.31 -7.16
C LEU A 10 1.84 17.62 -7.82
N GLU A 11 1.74 18.74 -8.57
CA GLU A 11 0.52 19.03 -9.33
C GLU A 11 0.38 18.10 -10.54
N ALA A 12 1.47 17.80 -11.22
CA ALA A 12 1.50 16.81 -12.28
C ALA A 12 1.12 15.40 -11.73
N LEU A 13 1.59 15.05 -10.53
CA LEU A 13 1.22 13.82 -9.84
C LEU A 13 -0.30 13.74 -9.60
N ARG A 14 -0.91 14.79 -9.05
CA ARG A 14 -2.36 14.87 -8.84
C ARG A 14 -3.13 14.75 -10.15
N HIS A 15 -2.69 15.48 -11.17
CA HIS A 15 -3.30 15.44 -12.48
C HIS A 15 -3.31 14.01 -13.05
N ASN A 16 -2.18 13.31 -13.00
CA ASN A 16 -2.07 11.94 -13.49
C ASN A 16 -2.93 10.97 -12.68
N TYR A 17 -3.02 11.14 -11.37
CA TYR A 17 -3.90 10.34 -10.53
C TYR A 17 -5.37 10.51 -10.93
N ARG A 18 -5.83 11.75 -11.17
CA ARG A 18 -7.21 12.04 -11.63
C ARG A 18 -7.51 11.39 -12.97
N ILE A 19 -6.58 11.47 -13.93
CA ILE A 19 -6.74 10.79 -15.23
C ILE A 19 -6.92 9.29 -15.04
N ALA A 20 -6.11 8.65 -14.21
CA ALA A 20 -6.23 7.21 -13.95
C ALA A 20 -7.60 6.83 -13.37
N ARG A 21 -8.14 7.63 -12.45
CA ARG A 21 -9.50 7.43 -11.91
C ARG A 21 -10.58 7.63 -12.97
N GLU A 22 -10.48 8.69 -13.76
CA GLU A 22 -11.46 9.02 -14.80
C GLU A 22 -11.55 7.95 -15.87
N VAL A 23 -10.38 7.47 -16.35
CA VAL A 23 -10.33 6.44 -17.40
C VAL A 23 -10.96 5.12 -16.94
N THR A 24 -10.78 4.76 -15.69
CA THR A 24 -11.33 3.50 -15.14
C THR A 24 -12.76 3.64 -14.63
N GLY A 25 -13.18 4.84 -14.28
CA GLY A 25 -14.47 5.10 -13.61
C GLY A 25 -14.59 4.41 -12.24
N ALA A 26 -13.47 3.99 -11.64
CA ALA A 26 -13.40 3.22 -10.41
C ALA A 26 -12.53 3.91 -9.34
N LYS A 27 -12.57 3.38 -8.12
CA LYS A 27 -11.64 3.76 -7.06
C LYS A 27 -10.22 3.35 -7.45
N ALA A 28 -9.23 4.17 -7.07
CA ALA A 28 -7.84 3.94 -7.38
C ALA A 28 -6.97 4.05 -6.12
N LEU A 29 -6.14 3.04 -5.87
CA LEU A 29 -5.09 3.10 -4.87
C LEU A 29 -3.82 3.66 -5.51
N ALA A 30 -3.24 4.71 -4.91
CA ALA A 30 -1.97 5.24 -5.36
C ALA A 30 -0.82 4.37 -4.84
N VAL A 31 -0.10 3.70 -5.74
CA VAL A 31 1.05 2.86 -5.37
C VAL A 31 2.28 3.75 -5.16
N ILE A 32 2.74 3.84 -3.92
CA ILE A 32 3.84 4.71 -3.50
C ILE A 32 4.97 3.97 -2.77
N LYS A 33 5.09 2.67 -3.02
CA LYS A 33 6.19 1.85 -2.52
C LYS A 33 7.56 2.33 -3.02
N ALA A 34 8.64 1.86 -2.38
CA ALA A 34 10.01 2.24 -2.71
C ALA A 34 10.20 3.77 -2.77
N ASP A 35 9.77 4.44 -1.69
CA ASP A 35 9.78 5.90 -1.56
C ASP A 35 9.08 6.61 -2.75
N ALA A 36 7.88 6.12 -3.12
CA ALA A 36 7.14 6.53 -4.32
C ALA A 36 8.01 6.45 -5.58
N TYR A 37 8.73 5.33 -5.73
CA TYR A 37 9.71 5.13 -6.82
C TYR A 37 10.78 6.24 -6.89
N GLY A 38 11.21 6.72 -5.72
CA GLY A 38 12.20 7.79 -5.59
C GLY A 38 11.64 9.22 -5.66
N HIS A 39 10.30 9.38 -5.64
CA HIS A 39 9.66 10.71 -5.66
C HIS A 39 9.39 11.27 -4.26
N GLY A 40 9.60 10.48 -3.20
CA GLY A 40 9.30 10.86 -1.83
C GLY A 40 7.88 10.44 -1.41
N ALA A 41 7.75 9.27 -0.77
CA ALA A 41 6.46 8.65 -0.45
C ALA A 41 5.58 9.55 0.42
N VAL A 42 6.13 10.11 1.49
CA VAL A 42 5.38 10.99 2.41
C VAL A 42 4.83 12.22 1.68
N ARG A 43 5.66 12.89 0.88
CA ARG A 43 5.23 14.09 0.14
C ARG A 43 4.19 13.77 -0.93
N CYS A 44 4.36 12.66 -1.64
CA CYS A 44 3.38 12.18 -2.61
C CYS A 44 2.05 11.83 -1.93
N ALA A 45 2.10 11.12 -0.80
CA ALA A 45 0.90 10.77 -0.03
C ALA A 45 0.16 12.02 0.46
N GLN A 46 0.87 12.97 1.07
CA GLN A 46 0.28 14.23 1.53
C GLN A 46 -0.36 15.03 0.40
N ALA A 47 0.26 15.03 -0.78
CA ALA A 47 -0.29 15.71 -1.95
C ALA A 47 -1.57 15.05 -2.47
N LEU A 48 -1.70 13.73 -2.36
CA LEU A 48 -2.82 12.95 -2.89
C LEU A 48 -3.92 12.66 -1.86
N GLU A 49 -3.68 12.81 -0.56
CA GLU A 49 -4.56 12.29 0.50
C GLU A 49 -6.00 12.80 0.40
N ALA A 50 -6.19 14.04 -0.01
CA ALA A 50 -7.53 14.62 -0.17
C ALA A 50 -8.34 14.00 -1.33
N GLU A 51 -7.69 13.30 -2.27
CA GLU A 51 -8.28 12.80 -3.50
C GLU A 51 -8.16 11.27 -3.64
N ALA A 52 -7.11 10.68 -3.04
CA ALA A 52 -6.84 9.26 -3.17
C ALA A 52 -7.84 8.41 -2.38
N ASP A 53 -8.30 7.33 -2.99
CA ASP A 53 -9.13 6.33 -2.30
C ASP A 53 -8.32 5.49 -1.30
N GLY A 54 -7.00 5.58 -1.36
CA GLY A 54 -6.03 4.94 -0.50
C GLY A 54 -4.66 4.85 -1.16
N PHE A 55 -3.72 4.30 -0.43
CA PHE A 55 -2.35 4.08 -0.87
C PHE A 55 -2.01 2.59 -0.88
N ALA A 56 -0.98 2.22 -1.62
CA ALA A 56 -0.44 0.88 -1.58
C ALA A 56 1.09 0.91 -1.53
N VAL A 57 1.65 0.09 -0.64
CA VAL A 57 3.07 0.00 -0.36
C VAL A 57 3.53 -1.46 -0.40
N ALA A 58 4.83 -1.71 -0.38
CA ALA A 58 5.36 -3.08 -0.45
C ALA A 58 5.34 -3.77 0.92
N CYS A 59 5.77 -3.10 1.97
CA CYS A 59 6.00 -3.66 3.30
C CYS A 59 5.46 -2.77 4.42
N ILE A 60 5.45 -3.33 5.64
CA ILE A 60 4.85 -2.66 6.80
C ILE A 60 5.63 -1.41 7.23
N GLU A 61 6.94 -1.39 7.06
CA GLU A 61 7.78 -0.25 7.41
C GLU A 61 7.40 0.99 6.59
N GLU A 62 7.15 0.82 5.30
CA GLU A 62 6.67 1.90 4.42
C GLU A 62 5.29 2.39 4.87
N ALA A 63 4.39 1.50 5.28
CA ALA A 63 3.08 1.87 5.80
C ALA A 63 3.16 2.64 7.12
N LEU A 64 4.04 2.20 8.03
CA LEU A 64 4.29 2.88 9.30
C LEU A 64 4.86 4.28 9.11
N GLU A 65 5.75 4.48 8.14
CA GLU A 65 6.27 5.80 7.77
C GLU A 65 5.13 6.75 7.35
N LEU A 66 4.18 6.28 6.55
CA LEU A 66 3.01 7.07 6.17
C LEU A 66 2.14 7.43 7.38
N ARG A 67 1.88 6.49 8.29
CA ARG A 67 1.12 6.76 9.53
C ARG A 67 1.83 7.75 10.43
N ALA A 68 3.15 7.63 10.59
CA ALA A 68 3.97 8.59 11.35
C ALA A 68 3.93 9.99 10.76
N ALA A 69 3.81 10.10 9.43
CA ALA A 69 3.64 11.37 8.72
C ALA A 69 2.22 11.94 8.77
N GLY A 70 1.29 11.27 9.47
CA GLY A 70 -0.09 11.73 9.67
C GLY A 70 -1.08 11.30 8.59
N ILE A 71 -0.69 10.48 7.62
CA ILE A 71 -1.60 9.94 6.60
C ILE A 71 -2.64 9.04 7.26
N ARG A 72 -3.93 9.31 7.00
CA ARG A 72 -5.08 8.59 7.56
C ARG A 72 -5.82 7.72 6.54
N ALA A 73 -5.64 7.99 5.27
CA ALA A 73 -6.23 7.20 4.19
C ALA A 73 -5.88 5.71 4.33
N PRO A 74 -6.70 4.79 3.79
CA PRO A 74 -6.37 3.36 3.77
C PRO A 74 -5.01 3.09 3.15
N VAL A 75 -4.25 2.16 3.73
CA VAL A 75 -2.94 1.72 3.19
C VAL A 75 -2.97 0.20 3.04
N LEU A 76 -2.70 -0.28 1.83
CA LEU A 76 -2.64 -1.68 1.47
C LEU A 76 -1.19 -2.16 1.40
N LEU A 77 -0.88 -3.24 2.12
CA LEU A 77 0.36 -3.98 2.00
C LEU A 77 0.26 -4.95 0.80
N LEU A 78 0.93 -4.62 -0.31
CA LEU A 78 0.82 -5.37 -1.58
C LEU A 78 1.40 -6.78 -1.53
N GLU A 79 2.37 -7.01 -0.65
CA GLU A 79 3.02 -8.31 -0.47
C GLU A 79 2.52 -9.05 0.77
N GLY A 80 1.56 -8.45 1.48
CA GLY A 80 1.04 -9.00 2.72
C GLY A 80 2.04 -8.87 3.86
N ILE A 81 1.96 -9.82 4.81
CA ILE A 81 2.91 -9.93 5.93
C ILE A 81 4.11 -10.78 5.54
N PHE A 82 5.29 -10.44 6.07
CA PHE A 82 6.49 -11.25 6.00
C PHE A 82 6.69 -12.09 7.27
N GLU A 83 6.19 -11.59 8.40
CA GLU A 83 6.24 -12.28 9.70
C GLU A 83 4.88 -12.16 10.40
N ALA A 84 4.52 -13.16 11.21
CA ALA A 84 3.20 -13.21 11.85
C ALA A 84 2.98 -12.11 12.90
N ASP A 85 4.05 -11.58 13.51
CA ASP A 85 3.99 -10.52 14.50
C ASP A 85 3.61 -9.14 13.89
N GLU A 86 3.77 -8.97 12.58
CA GLU A 86 3.27 -7.79 11.86
C GLU A 86 1.75 -7.63 11.95
N LEU A 87 1.02 -8.71 12.22
CA LEU A 87 -0.45 -8.68 12.36
C LEU A 87 -0.91 -7.74 13.49
N ALA A 88 -0.13 -7.62 14.57
CA ALA A 88 -0.42 -6.69 15.64
C ALA A 88 -0.40 -5.23 15.14
N LEU A 89 0.60 -4.88 14.32
CA LEU A 89 0.74 -3.55 13.72
C LEU A 89 -0.36 -3.27 12.67
N ILE A 90 -0.76 -4.29 11.90
CA ILE A 90 -1.88 -4.18 10.96
C ILE A 90 -3.17 -3.81 11.70
N VAL A 91 -3.43 -4.47 12.83
CA VAL A 91 -4.59 -4.18 13.69
C VAL A 91 -4.51 -2.79 14.31
N GLU A 92 -3.35 -2.42 14.85
CA GLU A 92 -3.13 -1.14 15.54
C GLU A 92 -3.31 0.06 14.58
N HIS A 93 -2.73 -0.04 13.39
CA HIS A 93 -2.69 1.06 12.43
C HIS A 93 -3.78 0.99 11.34
N ASP A 94 -4.66 0.00 11.42
CA ASP A 94 -5.76 -0.21 10.47
C ASP A 94 -5.28 -0.32 9.02
N PHE A 95 -4.25 -1.14 8.80
CA PHE A 95 -3.76 -1.44 7.46
C PHE A 95 -4.60 -2.52 6.79
N TRP A 96 -4.66 -2.46 5.48
CA TRP A 96 -5.15 -3.55 4.64
C TRP A 96 -3.98 -4.45 4.23
N THR A 97 -4.21 -5.74 4.12
CA THR A 97 -3.15 -6.68 3.76
C THR A 97 -3.57 -7.60 2.62
N VAL A 98 -2.63 -7.90 1.73
CA VAL A 98 -2.81 -8.93 0.71
C VAL A 98 -2.51 -10.29 1.34
N VAL A 99 -3.30 -11.30 0.98
CA VAL A 99 -3.00 -12.72 1.20
C VAL A 99 -2.75 -13.38 -0.15
N HIS A 100 -1.56 -13.92 -0.36
CA HIS A 100 -1.13 -14.53 -1.60
C HIS A 100 -0.54 -15.93 -1.42
N SER A 101 -0.52 -16.44 -0.18
CA SER A 101 -0.01 -17.76 0.17
C SER A 101 -0.74 -18.34 1.39
N LEU A 102 -0.73 -19.66 1.50
CA LEU A 102 -1.46 -20.35 2.58
C LEU A 102 -0.89 -20.00 3.96
N TRP A 103 0.42 -19.86 4.11
CA TRP A 103 1.01 -19.54 5.40
C TRP A 103 0.53 -18.19 5.97
N GLN A 104 0.29 -17.19 5.09
CA GLN A 104 -0.27 -15.91 5.53
C GLN A 104 -1.70 -16.06 6.04
N LEU A 105 -2.51 -16.89 5.37
CA LEU A 105 -3.86 -17.20 5.83
C LEU A 105 -3.81 -17.91 7.19
N GLU A 106 -2.98 -18.95 7.32
CA GLU A 106 -2.80 -19.68 8.57
C GLU A 106 -2.33 -18.77 9.72
N ALA A 107 -1.41 -17.86 9.45
CA ALA A 107 -0.95 -16.87 10.43
C ALA A 107 -2.10 -15.98 10.92
N ILE A 108 -2.96 -15.52 10.01
CA ILE A 108 -4.13 -14.70 10.35
C ILE A 108 -5.16 -15.52 11.17
N GLU A 109 -5.43 -16.77 10.79
CA GLU A 109 -6.37 -17.64 11.47
C GLU A 109 -5.92 -18.03 12.90
N GLN A 110 -4.61 -18.20 13.09
CA GLN A 110 -4.02 -18.52 14.38
C GLN A 110 -3.84 -17.30 15.29
N ALA A 111 -3.82 -16.10 14.72
CA ALA A 111 -3.66 -14.87 15.49
C ALA A 111 -4.94 -14.54 16.26
N ALA A 112 -4.81 -14.31 17.56
CA ALA A 112 -5.90 -13.80 18.39
C ALA A 112 -6.08 -12.29 18.18
N LEU A 113 -6.56 -11.90 17.00
CA LEU A 113 -6.72 -10.49 16.64
C LEU A 113 -7.82 -9.83 17.49
N SER A 114 -7.57 -8.62 17.98
CA SER A 114 -8.53 -7.85 18.78
C SER A 114 -9.71 -7.30 17.98
N LYS A 115 -9.55 -7.19 16.64
CA LYS A 115 -10.60 -6.79 15.70
C LYS A 115 -10.36 -7.44 14.33
N PRO A 116 -11.40 -7.55 13.47
CA PRO A 116 -11.23 -7.99 12.09
C PRO A 116 -10.29 -7.06 11.31
N ILE A 117 -9.57 -7.63 10.36
CA ILE A 117 -8.71 -6.90 9.43
C ILE A 117 -9.25 -7.02 8.00
N THR A 118 -8.92 -6.06 7.15
CA THR A 118 -9.28 -6.10 5.73
C THR A 118 -8.23 -6.87 4.95
N VAL A 119 -8.67 -7.92 4.27
CA VAL A 119 -7.81 -8.80 3.46
C VAL A 119 -8.16 -8.70 1.98
N TRP A 120 -7.15 -8.64 1.14
CA TRP A 120 -7.24 -8.72 -0.32
C TRP A 120 -6.64 -10.05 -0.79
N LEU A 121 -7.49 -10.96 -1.25
CA LEU A 121 -7.01 -12.24 -1.79
C LEU A 121 -6.38 -12.01 -3.16
N LYS A 122 -5.13 -12.44 -3.32
CA LYS A 122 -4.40 -12.32 -4.58
C LYS A 122 -4.32 -13.64 -5.32
N LEU A 123 -4.84 -13.64 -6.55
CA LEU A 123 -4.72 -14.75 -7.49
C LEU A 123 -3.61 -14.46 -8.51
N ASP A 124 -2.80 -15.47 -8.82
CA ASP A 124 -1.83 -15.40 -9.91
C ASP A 124 -2.51 -15.75 -11.23
N SER A 125 -2.94 -14.73 -11.96
CA SER A 125 -3.60 -14.88 -13.25
C SER A 125 -2.65 -14.80 -14.44
N GLY A 126 -1.31 -14.81 -14.21
CA GLY A 126 -0.37 -14.82 -15.32
C GLY A 126 0.99 -14.17 -15.09
N MET A 127 1.18 -13.38 -14.03
CA MET A 127 2.47 -12.73 -13.75
C MET A 127 3.51 -13.70 -13.16
N HIS A 128 3.06 -14.75 -12.45
CA HIS A 128 3.88 -15.81 -11.84
C HIS A 128 4.96 -15.29 -10.89
N ARG A 129 4.60 -14.27 -10.08
CA ARG A 129 5.49 -13.74 -9.04
C ARG A 129 5.01 -14.10 -7.63
N VAL A 130 3.79 -13.76 -7.30
CA VAL A 130 3.08 -14.10 -6.05
C VAL A 130 1.58 -14.21 -6.33
N GLY A 131 0.87 -14.99 -5.53
CA GLY A 131 -0.56 -15.22 -5.67
C GLY A 131 -0.91 -16.71 -5.58
N LEU A 132 -2.14 -16.99 -5.22
CA LEU A 132 -2.68 -18.34 -5.25
C LEU A 132 -2.99 -18.72 -6.71
N HIS A 133 -2.69 -19.96 -7.09
CA HIS A 133 -3.10 -20.48 -8.39
C HIS A 133 -4.61 -20.70 -8.42
N PRO A 134 -5.28 -20.38 -9.55
CA PRO A 134 -6.70 -20.67 -9.72
C PRO A 134 -7.01 -22.15 -9.67
#